data_25945314ea518d6f6b301fb5667339c7
#
_entry.id   25945314ea518d6f6b301fb5667339c7
#
_cell.length_a   1.000
_cell.length_b   1.000
_cell.length_c   1.000
_cell.angle_alpha   90.00
_cell.angle_beta   90.00
_cell.angle_gamma   90.00
#
_symmetry.space_group_name_H-M   'P 1'
#
loop_
_entity.id
_entity.type
_entity.pdbx_description
1 polymer ?
#
loop_
_entity_poly.entity_id
_entity_poly.type
_entity_poly.pdbx_seq_one_letter_code
_entity_poly.pdbx_strand_id
1 'polypeptide(L)'
;MNILAFDLGASGGKLFLATIDDDNISIQEIHRFENVSCSMNGALFWDIINIYKEMNTGIKKAIELTGDQIDSFAIDSFSNDFGLIDKNGTLLTPVRCYRDKRTERHADHIYSKLSKEQLYNLSGNQNALFNTLMQLAAMREEGHGFILDNAYKMLFIPDLLIYFLTGKTISEYTISSVSQMYDFKKDDWCQEILDTYNIPRRIFGRLTKPGTLLGGTQESYNRMMETRGFPVSIVCEHDTASAYLSSPLTTDCALASCGTW
;
A
#
# COMPACT_ATOMS: atom_id res chain seq x y z
N MET A 1 -26.61 -1.06 -3.98
CA MET A 1 -25.39 -0.81 -3.21
C MET A 1 -24.30 -0.33 -4.18
N ASN A 2 -23.61 0.78 -3.85
CA ASN A 2 -22.56 1.38 -4.69
C ASN A 2 -21.21 1.24 -4.02
N ILE A 3 -20.29 0.52 -4.65
CA ILE A 3 -18.95 0.26 -4.13
C ILE A 3 -17.94 0.93 -5.05
N LEU A 4 -16.98 1.64 -4.48
CA LEU A 4 -15.83 2.17 -5.21
C LEU A 4 -14.62 1.27 -4.98
N ALA A 5 -13.97 0.85 -6.07
CA ALA A 5 -12.72 0.11 -6.05
C ALA A 5 -11.64 0.91 -6.78
N PHE A 6 -10.55 1.24 -6.07
CA PHE A 6 -9.40 1.93 -6.65
C PHE A 6 -8.24 0.95 -6.84
N ASP A 7 -7.98 0.58 -8.10
CA ASP A 7 -6.85 -0.26 -8.54
C ASP A 7 -5.69 0.66 -8.93
N LEU A 8 -4.65 0.71 -8.08
CA LEU A 8 -3.45 1.51 -8.29
C LEU A 8 -2.28 0.64 -8.74
N GLY A 9 -2.17 0.43 -10.02
CA GLY A 9 -1.01 -0.25 -10.62
C GLY A 9 0.24 0.63 -10.72
N ALA A 10 1.39 -0.01 -10.94
CA ALA A 10 2.68 0.69 -11.10
C ALA A 10 2.78 1.57 -12.37
N SER A 11 1.88 1.42 -13.33
CA SER A 11 1.83 2.20 -14.58
C SER A 11 0.58 3.07 -14.71
N GLY A 12 -0.41 2.89 -13.86
CA GLY A 12 -1.65 3.67 -13.91
C GLY A 12 -2.62 3.30 -12.81
N GLY A 13 -3.50 4.23 -12.46
CA GLY A 13 -4.59 4.01 -11.52
C GLY A 13 -5.94 4.03 -12.23
N LYS A 14 -6.88 3.26 -11.72
CA LYS A 14 -8.26 3.18 -12.21
C LYS A 14 -9.20 3.20 -11.03
N LEU A 15 -10.30 3.93 -11.18
CA LEU A 15 -11.42 3.87 -10.23
C LEU A 15 -12.63 3.26 -10.91
N PHE A 16 -13.17 2.23 -10.28
CA PHE A 16 -14.36 1.54 -10.71
C PHE A 16 -15.51 1.84 -9.76
N LEU A 17 -16.70 2.04 -10.32
CA LEU A 17 -17.96 2.02 -9.59
C LEU A 17 -18.63 0.68 -9.86
N ALA A 18 -18.78 -0.14 -8.83
CA ALA A 18 -19.59 -1.35 -8.87
C ALA A 18 -20.96 -1.07 -8.24
N THR A 19 -22.02 -1.30 -9.01
CA THR A 19 -23.38 -1.21 -8.51
C THR A 19 -23.96 -2.62 -8.39
N ILE A 20 -24.40 -2.96 -7.19
CA ILE A 20 -25.01 -4.26 -6.86
C ILE A 20 -26.51 -4.02 -6.63
N ASP A 21 -27.34 -4.65 -7.44
CA ASP A 21 -28.79 -4.63 -7.36
C ASP A 21 -29.33 -6.05 -7.46
N ASP A 22 -29.94 -6.52 -6.37
CA ASP A 22 -30.38 -7.92 -6.19
C ASP A 22 -29.27 -8.93 -6.58
N ASP A 23 -29.44 -9.62 -7.70
CA ASP A 23 -28.51 -10.64 -8.21
C ASP A 23 -27.57 -10.11 -9.32
N ASN A 24 -27.65 -8.82 -9.65
CA ASN A 24 -26.85 -8.23 -10.72
C ASN A 24 -25.73 -7.38 -10.18
N ILE A 25 -24.56 -7.53 -10.79
CA ILE A 25 -23.39 -6.68 -10.54
C ILE A 25 -23.02 -5.99 -11.85
N SER A 26 -23.05 -4.67 -11.85
CA SER A 26 -22.50 -3.86 -12.95
C SER A 26 -21.23 -3.16 -12.49
N ILE A 27 -20.19 -3.17 -13.33
CA ILE A 27 -18.89 -2.53 -13.04
C ILE A 27 -18.61 -1.52 -14.15
N GLN A 28 -18.38 -0.28 -13.77
CA GLN A 28 -18.04 0.81 -14.68
C GLN A 28 -16.71 1.44 -14.27
N GLU A 29 -15.75 1.54 -15.20
CA GLU A 29 -14.57 2.37 -15.02
C GLU A 29 -14.99 3.83 -15.14
N ILE A 30 -14.82 4.61 -14.07
CA ILE A 30 -15.24 6.01 -14.01
C ILE A 30 -14.08 7.00 -14.06
N HIS A 31 -12.86 6.53 -13.76
CA HIS A 31 -11.66 7.33 -13.88
C HIS A 31 -10.43 6.48 -14.15
N ARG A 32 -9.50 7.03 -14.95
CA ARG A 32 -8.19 6.42 -15.24
C ARG A 32 -7.14 7.51 -15.38
N PHE A 33 -5.93 7.23 -14.92
CA PHE A 33 -4.77 8.11 -15.10
C PHE A 33 -3.48 7.30 -15.22
N GLU A 34 -2.44 7.93 -15.76
CA GLU A 34 -1.10 7.34 -15.81
C GLU A 34 -0.37 7.59 -14.49
N ASN A 35 0.25 6.54 -13.94
CA ASN A 35 1.09 6.63 -12.76
C ASN A 35 2.56 6.69 -13.19
N VAL A 36 3.11 7.88 -13.19
CA VAL A 36 4.48 8.14 -13.68
C VAL A 36 5.38 8.48 -12.49
N SER A 37 6.52 7.80 -12.42
CA SER A 37 7.57 8.16 -11.46
C SER A 37 8.37 9.36 -11.95
N CYS A 38 8.79 10.21 -10.99
CA CYS A 38 9.60 11.40 -11.24
C CYS A 38 11.05 11.16 -10.83
N SER A 39 11.99 11.51 -11.72
CA SER A 39 13.43 11.49 -11.40
C SER A 39 13.88 12.85 -10.86
N MET A 40 14.49 12.85 -9.69
CA MET A 40 15.04 14.06 -9.06
C MET A 40 16.37 13.74 -8.37
N ASN A 41 17.44 14.44 -8.74
CA ASN A 41 18.79 14.26 -8.20
C ASN A 41 19.29 12.80 -8.25
N GLY A 42 18.99 12.09 -9.35
CA GLY A 42 19.41 10.69 -9.54
C GLY A 42 18.62 9.66 -8.74
N ALA A 43 17.57 10.10 -8.07
CA ALA A 43 16.63 9.25 -7.33
C ALA A 43 15.27 9.23 -8.01
N LEU A 44 14.52 8.12 -7.83
CA LEU A 44 13.22 7.91 -8.45
C LEU A 44 12.11 7.95 -7.40
N PHE A 45 11.07 8.74 -7.65
CA PHE A 45 9.97 8.97 -6.70
C PHE A 45 8.62 8.76 -7.36
N TRP A 46 7.63 8.34 -6.56
CA TRP A 46 6.23 8.43 -6.93
C TRP A 46 5.70 9.85 -6.67
N ASP A 47 4.90 10.36 -7.58
CA ASP A 47 4.14 11.58 -7.36
C ASP A 47 2.86 11.25 -6.56
N ILE A 48 3.05 11.01 -5.26
CA ILE A 48 1.94 10.64 -4.36
C ILE A 48 0.87 11.74 -4.25
N ILE A 49 1.26 12.99 -4.46
CA ILE A 49 0.32 14.13 -4.46
C ILE A 49 -0.60 14.04 -5.68
N ASN A 50 -0.03 13.74 -6.85
CA ASN A 50 -0.83 13.54 -8.05
C ASN A 50 -1.71 12.29 -7.94
N ILE A 51 -1.19 11.17 -7.42
CA ILE A 51 -1.98 9.95 -7.17
C ILE A 51 -3.20 10.27 -6.29
N TYR A 52 -3.00 10.98 -5.18
CA TYR A 52 -4.07 11.40 -4.29
C TYR A 52 -5.08 12.33 -4.98
N LYS A 53 -4.61 13.28 -5.78
CA LYS A 53 -5.47 14.18 -6.57
C LYS A 53 -6.31 13.42 -7.59
N GLU A 54 -5.71 12.48 -8.31
CA GLU A 54 -6.41 11.66 -9.32
C GLU A 54 -7.43 10.71 -8.68
N MET A 55 -7.09 10.10 -7.54
CA MET A 55 -8.05 9.34 -6.74
C MET A 55 -9.26 10.19 -6.36
N ASN A 56 -9.05 11.40 -5.84
CA ASN A 56 -10.12 12.32 -5.47
C ASN A 56 -10.94 12.80 -6.69
N THR A 57 -10.31 12.96 -7.85
CA THR A 57 -11.02 13.27 -9.10
C THR A 57 -12.01 12.16 -9.46
N GLY A 58 -11.59 10.91 -9.33
CA GLY A 58 -12.46 9.76 -9.53
C GLY A 58 -13.58 9.67 -8.49
N ILE A 59 -13.27 9.90 -7.22
CA ILE A 59 -14.27 9.90 -6.13
C ILE A 59 -15.32 10.99 -6.34
N LYS A 60 -14.95 12.20 -6.79
CA LYS A 60 -15.90 13.26 -7.13
C LYS A 60 -16.88 12.85 -8.23
N LYS A 61 -16.38 12.21 -9.29
CA LYS A 61 -17.24 11.65 -10.35
C LYS A 61 -18.24 10.61 -9.79
N ALA A 62 -17.76 9.76 -8.87
CA ALA A 62 -18.64 8.78 -8.22
C ALA A 62 -19.73 9.45 -7.37
N ILE A 63 -19.38 10.48 -6.59
CA ILE A 63 -20.34 11.27 -5.80
C ILE A 63 -21.42 11.84 -6.72
N GLU A 64 -21.05 12.43 -7.85
CA GLU A 64 -21.98 12.98 -8.84
C GLU A 64 -22.87 11.88 -9.45
N LEU A 65 -22.30 10.75 -9.85
CA LEU A 65 -23.04 9.63 -10.48
C LEU A 65 -24.02 8.95 -9.52
N THR A 66 -23.67 8.86 -8.23
CA THR A 66 -24.49 8.13 -7.24
C THR A 66 -25.39 9.04 -6.39
N GLY A 67 -25.32 10.36 -6.59
CA GLY A 67 -25.99 11.33 -5.71
C GLY A 67 -25.46 11.25 -4.28
N ASP A 68 -24.14 11.06 -4.12
CA ASP A 68 -23.43 10.93 -2.86
C ASP A 68 -23.86 9.69 -2.03
N GLN A 69 -24.25 8.60 -2.72
CA GLN A 69 -24.60 7.33 -2.11
C GLN A 69 -23.50 6.30 -2.40
N ILE A 70 -22.44 6.34 -1.59
CA ILE A 70 -21.31 5.41 -1.64
C ILE A 70 -21.37 4.53 -0.39
N ASP A 71 -21.57 3.23 -0.59
CA ASP A 71 -21.73 2.26 0.49
C ASP A 71 -20.39 1.69 0.97
N SER A 72 -19.34 1.72 0.14
CA SER A 72 -17.99 1.34 0.52
C SER A 72 -16.96 1.87 -0.46
N PHE A 73 -15.75 2.16 0.03
CA PHE A 73 -14.54 2.40 -0.75
C PHE A 73 -13.46 1.40 -0.35
N ALA A 74 -12.76 0.87 -1.33
CA ALA A 74 -11.61 -0.02 -1.13
C ALA A 74 -10.50 0.32 -2.13
N ILE A 75 -9.25 -0.01 -1.76
CA ILE A 75 -8.08 0.21 -2.59
C ILE A 75 -7.15 -0.99 -2.56
N ASP A 76 -6.58 -1.33 -3.71
CA ASP A 76 -5.39 -2.16 -3.81
C ASP A 76 -4.30 -1.47 -4.63
N SER A 77 -3.09 -1.98 -4.57
CA SER A 77 -1.92 -1.34 -5.17
C SER A 77 -0.78 -2.33 -5.41
N PHE A 78 0.17 -1.88 -6.24
CA PHE A 78 1.51 -2.48 -6.25
C PHE A 78 2.13 -2.44 -4.84
N SER A 79 2.98 -3.40 -4.53
CA SER A 79 3.57 -3.58 -3.20
C SER A 79 4.93 -2.89 -3.03
N ASN A 80 5.48 -3.02 -1.83
CA ASN A 80 6.82 -2.67 -1.37
C ASN A 80 7.10 -1.20 -1.11
N ASP A 81 6.39 -0.25 -1.70
CA ASP A 81 6.63 1.17 -1.51
C ASP A 81 5.78 1.74 -0.38
N PHE A 82 6.32 2.76 0.27
CA PHE A 82 5.75 3.32 1.49
C PHE A 82 6.03 4.80 1.64
N GLY A 83 5.17 5.49 2.40
CA GLY A 83 5.42 6.81 2.93
C GLY A 83 5.73 6.77 4.43
N LEU A 84 6.55 7.72 4.88
CA LEU A 84 6.83 7.95 6.30
C LEU A 84 6.16 9.25 6.73
N ILE A 85 5.34 9.19 7.77
CA ILE A 85 4.62 10.36 8.28
C ILE A 85 5.05 10.72 9.71
N ASP A 86 4.94 11.99 10.04
CA ASP A 86 5.04 12.48 11.42
C ASP A 86 3.70 12.33 12.18
N LYS A 87 3.65 12.77 13.44
CA LYS A 87 2.45 12.71 14.28
C LYS A 87 1.30 13.60 13.79
N ASN A 88 1.58 14.57 12.93
CA ASN A 88 0.59 15.46 12.33
C ASN A 88 0.10 14.94 10.97
N GLY A 89 0.63 13.82 10.49
CA GLY A 89 0.31 13.24 9.20
C GLY A 89 1.08 13.85 8.02
N THR A 90 2.11 14.64 8.30
CA THR A 90 2.96 15.23 7.26
C THR A 90 3.96 14.19 6.75
N LEU A 91 4.08 14.05 5.43
CA LEU A 91 5.13 13.22 4.83
C LEU A 91 6.51 13.79 5.18
N LEU A 92 7.37 12.93 5.74
CA LEU A 92 8.74 13.29 6.12
C LEU A 92 9.69 13.34 4.92
N THR A 93 9.37 12.58 3.86
CA THR A 93 10.14 12.54 2.62
C THR A 93 9.22 12.29 1.44
N PRO A 94 9.62 12.66 0.20
CA PRO A 94 9.00 12.16 -1.00
C PRO A 94 9.01 10.62 -1.02
N VAL A 95 7.97 10.01 -1.55
CA VAL A 95 7.81 8.55 -1.62
C VAL A 95 8.73 7.96 -2.67
N ARG A 96 9.72 7.16 -2.26
CA ARG A 96 10.65 6.49 -3.19
C ARG A 96 9.94 5.39 -3.98
N CYS A 97 10.29 5.30 -5.26
CA CYS A 97 9.82 4.21 -6.13
C CYS A 97 10.70 2.97 -5.94
N TYR A 98 10.11 1.79 -5.91
CA TYR A 98 10.83 0.51 -5.80
C TYR A 98 11.81 0.24 -6.97
N ARG A 99 11.63 0.95 -8.10
CA ARG A 99 12.55 0.91 -9.25
C ARG A 99 13.81 1.75 -9.06
N ASP A 100 13.92 2.49 -7.94
CA ASP A 100 15.12 3.25 -7.58
C ASP A 100 16.28 2.29 -7.26
N LYS A 101 17.47 2.60 -7.79
CA LYS A 101 18.63 1.71 -7.69
C LYS A 101 19.40 1.80 -6.36
N ARG A 102 18.88 2.53 -5.36
CA ARG A 102 19.56 2.68 -4.05
C ARG A 102 19.87 1.35 -3.39
N THR A 103 18.94 0.40 -3.46
CA THR A 103 19.08 -0.91 -2.84
C THR A 103 20.16 -1.77 -3.47
N GLU A 104 20.39 -1.65 -4.79
CA GLU A 104 21.46 -2.36 -5.50
C GLU A 104 22.84 -2.01 -4.93
N ARG A 105 23.08 -0.73 -4.60
CA ARG A 105 24.36 -0.22 -4.08
C ARG A 105 24.70 -0.78 -2.69
N HIS A 106 23.72 -1.14 -1.91
CA HIS A 106 23.87 -1.57 -0.52
C HIS A 106 23.57 -3.07 -0.31
N ALA A 107 23.24 -3.80 -1.39
CA ALA A 107 22.79 -5.19 -1.31
C ALA A 107 23.76 -6.11 -0.57
N ASP A 108 25.04 -6.08 -0.94
CA ASP A 108 26.06 -6.95 -0.33
C ASP A 108 26.21 -6.68 1.18
N HIS A 109 26.20 -5.41 1.58
CA HIS A 109 26.28 -5.03 2.99
C HIS A 109 25.01 -5.45 3.76
N ILE A 110 23.84 -5.26 3.17
CA ILE A 110 22.57 -5.69 3.77
C ILE A 110 22.56 -7.21 3.97
N TYR A 111 22.91 -7.97 2.93
CA TYR A 111 22.96 -9.45 3.01
C TYR A 111 24.12 -9.99 3.87
N SER A 112 25.13 -9.17 4.20
CA SER A 112 26.17 -9.58 5.16
C SER A 112 25.67 -9.64 6.60
N LYS A 113 24.58 -8.93 6.96
CA LYS A 113 23.98 -8.95 8.30
C LYS A 113 23.07 -10.17 8.50
N LEU A 114 22.23 -10.47 7.52
CA LEU A 114 21.44 -11.70 7.41
C LEU A 114 21.53 -12.19 5.98
N SER A 115 21.99 -13.43 5.80
CA SER A 115 22.08 -14.03 4.46
C SER A 115 20.70 -14.18 3.81
N LYS A 116 20.68 -14.34 2.49
CA LYS A 116 19.43 -14.58 1.73
C LYS A 116 18.66 -15.80 2.27
N GLU A 117 19.38 -16.86 2.66
CA GLU A 117 18.78 -18.05 3.25
C GLU A 117 18.16 -17.78 4.61
N GLN A 118 18.86 -17.04 5.48
CA GLN A 118 18.32 -16.63 6.79
C GLN A 118 17.08 -15.77 6.64
N LEU A 119 17.10 -14.75 5.76
CA LEU A 119 15.94 -13.89 5.49
C LEU A 119 14.75 -14.71 4.95
N TYR A 120 15.00 -15.66 4.04
CA TYR A 120 13.94 -16.54 3.54
C TYR A 120 13.35 -17.42 4.65
N ASN A 121 14.19 -18.00 5.51
CA ASN A 121 13.74 -18.83 6.61
C ASN A 121 12.93 -18.08 7.67
N LEU A 122 13.21 -16.78 7.86
CA LEU A 122 12.49 -15.91 8.80
C LEU A 122 11.17 -15.39 8.23
N SER A 123 11.17 -14.99 6.95
CA SER A 123 10.03 -14.25 6.35
C SER A 123 9.25 -15.04 5.30
N GLY A 124 9.79 -16.15 4.77
CA GLY A 124 9.17 -16.89 3.66
C GLY A 124 9.15 -16.14 2.32
N ASN A 125 9.68 -14.92 2.24
CA ASN A 125 9.64 -14.11 1.03
C ASN A 125 10.83 -14.33 0.12
N GLN A 126 10.61 -14.10 -1.18
CA GLN A 126 11.70 -14.03 -2.15
C GLN A 126 12.71 -12.92 -1.80
N ASN A 127 13.98 -13.15 -2.11
CA ASN A 127 15.05 -12.17 -1.91
C ASN A 127 15.12 -11.22 -3.11
N ALA A 128 14.28 -10.21 -3.14
CA ALA A 128 14.25 -9.18 -4.17
C ALA A 128 14.77 -7.85 -3.65
N LEU A 129 15.57 -7.16 -4.46
CA LEU A 129 16.18 -5.87 -4.06
C LEU A 129 15.15 -4.76 -3.86
N PHE A 130 13.98 -4.89 -4.44
CA PHE A 130 12.89 -3.93 -4.28
C PHE A 130 12.05 -4.14 -3.01
N ASN A 131 12.26 -5.21 -2.25
CA ASN A 131 11.50 -5.46 -1.02
C ASN A 131 11.61 -4.27 -0.04
N THR A 132 10.55 -4.03 0.71
CA THR A 132 10.49 -2.94 1.70
C THR A 132 11.64 -3.00 2.71
N LEU A 133 11.98 -4.21 3.18
CA LEU A 133 13.16 -4.42 4.03
C LEU A 133 14.43 -3.81 3.42
N MET A 134 14.71 -4.13 2.16
CA MET A 134 15.90 -3.65 1.47
C MET A 134 15.90 -2.13 1.35
N GLN A 135 14.73 -1.53 1.11
CA GLN A 135 14.57 -0.09 1.02
C GLN A 135 14.81 0.61 2.37
N LEU A 136 14.27 0.07 3.48
CA LEU A 136 14.47 0.61 4.82
C LEU A 136 15.91 0.43 5.29
N ALA A 137 16.53 -0.72 5.01
CA ALA A 137 17.94 -0.96 5.30
C ALA A 137 18.84 0.01 4.51
N ALA A 138 18.58 0.22 3.21
CA ALA A 138 19.32 1.19 2.40
C ALA A 138 19.21 2.62 2.96
N MET A 139 18.06 3.02 3.51
CA MET A 139 17.93 4.33 4.18
C MET A 139 18.91 4.46 5.37
N ARG A 140 19.15 3.39 6.13
CA ARG A 140 20.16 3.40 7.21
C ARG A 140 21.57 3.57 6.66
N GLU A 141 21.91 2.82 5.61
CA GLU A 141 23.23 2.87 4.98
C GLU A 141 23.52 4.21 4.29
N GLU A 142 22.50 4.88 3.76
CA GLU A 142 22.61 6.23 3.17
C GLU A 142 22.67 7.37 4.22
N GLY A 143 22.65 7.06 5.52
CA GLY A 143 22.65 8.06 6.60
C GLY A 143 21.27 8.71 6.85
N HIS A 144 20.22 8.21 6.24
CA HIS A 144 18.84 8.70 6.40
C HIS A 144 18.10 8.04 7.57
N GLY A 145 18.79 7.29 8.43
CA GLY A 145 18.23 6.61 9.58
C GLY A 145 17.47 7.51 10.53
N PHE A 146 17.89 8.78 10.67
CA PHE A 146 17.18 9.76 11.49
C PHE A 146 15.72 9.96 11.09
N ILE A 147 15.36 9.74 9.81
CA ILE A 147 13.98 9.83 9.32
C ILE A 147 13.16 8.69 9.91
N LEU A 148 13.68 7.45 9.89
CA LEU A 148 13.04 6.29 10.51
C LEU A 148 12.88 6.47 12.03
N ASP A 149 13.89 7.07 12.68
CA ASP A 149 13.88 7.30 14.12
C ASP A 149 12.87 8.37 14.55
N ASN A 150 12.51 9.29 13.65
CA ASN A 150 11.53 10.35 13.89
C ASN A 150 10.16 10.08 13.26
N ALA A 151 10.03 9.06 12.42
CA ALA A 151 8.75 8.69 11.85
C ALA A 151 7.74 8.27 12.94
N TYR A 152 6.52 8.77 12.83
CA TYR A 152 5.39 8.27 13.60
C TYR A 152 4.91 6.95 13.04
N LYS A 153 4.66 6.91 11.72
CA LYS A 153 4.24 5.69 11.00
C LYS A 153 4.91 5.57 9.65
N MET A 154 5.16 4.31 9.27
CA MET A 154 5.39 3.85 7.91
C MET A 154 4.08 3.26 7.40
N LEU A 155 3.59 3.74 6.27
CA LEU A 155 2.36 3.29 5.65
C LEU A 155 2.67 2.86 4.21
N PHE A 156 2.28 1.66 3.82
CA PHE A 156 2.33 1.26 2.42
C PHE A 156 1.46 2.20 1.58
N ILE A 157 1.63 2.23 0.29
CA ILE A 157 0.92 3.22 -0.56
C ILE A 157 -0.60 3.18 -0.34
N PRO A 158 -1.29 2.03 -0.36
CA PRO A 158 -2.73 1.99 -0.11
C PRO A 158 -3.07 2.40 1.33
N ASP A 159 -2.34 1.91 2.34
CA ASP A 159 -2.49 2.35 3.75
C ASP A 159 -2.34 3.87 3.90
N LEU A 160 -1.40 4.48 3.16
CA LEU A 160 -1.16 5.93 3.18
C LEU A 160 -2.34 6.70 2.59
N LEU A 161 -2.87 6.24 1.46
CA LEU A 161 -4.05 6.85 0.84
C LEU A 161 -5.28 6.68 1.73
N ILE A 162 -5.49 5.51 2.33
CA ILE A 162 -6.54 5.27 3.33
C ILE A 162 -6.38 6.19 4.55
N TYR A 163 -5.14 6.40 5.01
CA TYR A 163 -4.87 7.34 6.09
C TYR A 163 -5.30 8.76 5.73
N PHE A 164 -5.04 9.23 4.51
CA PHE A 164 -5.48 10.56 4.07
C PHE A 164 -7.01 10.70 4.03
N LEU A 165 -7.74 9.62 3.76
CA LEU A 165 -9.20 9.62 3.77
C LEU A 165 -9.79 9.54 5.19
N THR A 166 -9.18 8.75 6.08
CA THR A 166 -9.79 8.31 7.34
C THR A 166 -9.10 8.82 8.61
N GLY A 167 -7.84 9.28 8.50
CA GLY A 167 -6.98 9.59 9.63
C GLY A 167 -6.50 8.37 10.43
N LYS A 168 -6.81 7.13 9.99
CA LYS A 168 -6.46 5.88 10.69
C LYS A 168 -5.21 5.25 10.11
N THR A 169 -4.30 4.83 11.01
CA THR A 169 -3.05 4.16 10.64
C THR A 169 -3.18 2.65 10.82
N ILE A 170 -3.02 1.91 9.76
CA ILE A 170 -3.03 0.45 9.74
C ILE A 170 -1.78 -0.07 9.00
N SER A 171 -1.58 -1.36 9.01
CA SER A 171 -0.72 -2.10 8.08
C SER A 171 -1.54 -3.29 7.60
N GLU A 172 -1.99 -3.25 6.36
CA GLU A 172 -2.82 -4.32 5.83
C GLU A 172 -1.96 -5.60 5.67
N TYR A 173 -2.58 -6.74 5.92
CA TYR A 173 -1.92 -8.05 6.02
C TYR A 173 -1.20 -8.46 4.74
N THR A 174 -1.88 -8.40 3.58
CA THR A 174 -1.34 -8.95 2.33
C THR A 174 -0.15 -8.15 1.81
N ILE A 175 -0.22 -6.82 1.89
CA ILE A 175 0.91 -5.96 1.48
C ILE A 175 2.05 -6.00 2.52
N SER A 176 1.73 -6.14 3.81
CA SER A 176 2.73 -6.33 4.87
C SER A 176 3.47 -7.65 4.70
N SER A 177 2.77 -8.71 4.31
CA SER A 177 3.33 -10.06 4.17
C SER A 177 4.41 -10.17 3.10
N VAL A 178 4.40 -9.32 2.06
CA VAL A 178 5.41 -9.32 0.98
C VAL A 178 6.59 -8.39 1.24
N SER A 179 6.61 -7.69 2.38
CA SER A 179 7.66 -6.73 2.74
C SER A 179 9.03 -7.33 3.06
N GLN A 180 9.11 -8.65 3.23
CA GLN A 180 10.25 -9.40 3.77
C GLN A 180 10.54 -9.13 5.27
N MET A 181 9.55 -8.59 5.99
CA MET A 181 9.67 -8.33 7.44
C MET A 181 8.57 -9.01 8.26
N TYR A 182 7.72 -9.80 7.60
CA TYR A 182 6.61 -10.50 8.25
C TYR A 182 7.00 -11.93 8.63
N ASP A 183 6.63 -12.36 9.85
CA ASP A 183 6.83 -13.73 10.36
C ASP A 183 5.49 -14.49 10.28
N PHE A 184 5.32 -15.35 9.26
CA PHE A 184 4.11 -16.14 9.07
C PHE A 184 3.82 -17.14 10.19
N LYS A 185 4.84 -17.52 10.98
CA LYS A 185 4.64 -18.44 12.11
C LYS A 185 4.07 -17.75 13.34
N LYS A 186 4.42 -16.47 13.52
CA LYS A 186 3.96 -15.67 14.65
C LYS A 186 2.76 -14.79 14.32
N ASP A 187 2.39 -14.68 13.02
CA ASP A 187 1.35 -13.77 12.50
C ASP A 187 1.62 -12.30 12.93
N ASP A 188 2.89 -11.89 12.87
CA ASP A 188 3.35 -10.54 13.26
C ASP A 188 4.65 -10.17 12.54
N TRP A 189 5.12 -8.96 12.76
CA TRP A 189 6.41 -8.48 12.28
C TRP A 189 7.56 -9.27 12.90
N CYS A 190 8.55 -9.65 12.08
CA CYS A 190 9.71 -10.42 12.51
C CYS A 190 10.69 -9.53 13.31
N GLN A 191 10.65 -9.62 14.64
CA GLN A 191 11.47 -8.79 15.52
C GLN A 191 12.97 -8.95 15.24
N GLU A 192 13.44 -10.16 14.95
CA GLU A 192 14.85 -10.44 14.62
C GLU A 192 15.31 -9.64 13.39
N ILE A 193 14.50 -9.57 12.35
CA ILE A 193 14.79 -8.76 11.15
C ILE A 193 14.81 -7.28 11.53
N LEU A 194 13.80 -6.81 12.25
CA LEU A 194 13.71 -5.40 12.63
C LEU A 194 14.91 -4.96 13.47
N ASP A 195 15.32 -5.76 14.43
CA ASP A 195 16.47 -5.48 15.30
C ASP A 195 17.80 -5.47 14.53
N THR A 196 17.98 -6.45 13.64
CA THR A 196 19.20 -6.56 12.82
C THR A 196 19.43 -5.33 11.96
N TYR A 197 18.37 -4.76 11.40
CA TYR A 197 18.46 -3.58 10.51
C TYR A 197 18.12 -2.25 11.21
N ASN A 198 17.97 -2.26 12.54
CA ASN A 198 17.60 -1.09 13.34
C ASN A 198 16.32 -0.40 12.84
N ILE A 199 15.29 -1.18 12.50
CA ILE A 199 14.00 -0.68 12.05
C ILE A 199 13.07 -0.60 13.26
N PRO A 200 12.58 0.60 13.64
CA PRO A 200 11.77 0.74 14.85
C PRO A 200 10.39 0.07 14.70
N ARG A 201 10.09 -0.93 15.53
CA ARG A 201 8.78 -1.64 15.50
C ARG A 201 7.58 -0.69 15.58
N ARG A 202 7.71 0.43 16.30
CA ARG A 202 6.63 1.42 16.52
C ARG A 202 6.14 2.14 15.28
N ILE A 203 6.93 2.16 14.18
CA ILE A 203 6.52 2.83 12.95
C ILE A 203 5.47 2.05 12.17
N PHE A 204 5.31 0.76 12.43
CA PHE A 204 4.28 -0.04 11.78
C PHE A 204 2.91 0.19 12.43
N GLY A 205 1.87 0.11 11.63
CA GLY A 205 0.49 0.16 12.07
C GLY A 205 0.06 -1.15 12.76
N ARG A 206 -1.21 -1.20 13.15
CA ARG A 206 -1.85 -2.45 13.56
C ARG A 206 -2.03 -3.32 12.32
N LEU A 207 -1.58 -4.56 12.38
CA LEU A 207 -1.87 -5.54 11.33
C LEU A 207 -3.39 -5.73 11.20
N THR A 208 -3.90 -5.50 10.01
CA THR A 208 -5.33 -5.51 9.71
C THR A 208 -5.61 -6.47 8.56
N LYS A 209 -6.52 -7.41 8.78
CA LYS A 209 -6.85 -8.42 7.76
C LYS A 209 -7.89 -7.89 6.75
N PRO A 210 -7.85 -8.38 5.50
CA PRO A 210 -8.90 -8.13 4.52
C PRO A 210 -10.29 -8.50 5.07
N GLY A 211 -11.33 -7.81 4.60
CA GLY A 211 -12.70 -7.97 5.09
C GLY A 211 -13.01 -7.11 6.33
N THR A 212 -12.05 -6.30 6.81
CA THR A 212 -12.28 -5.39 7.94
C THR A 212 -12.96 -4.11 7.47
N LEU A 213 -14.09 -3.75 8.07
CA LEU A 213 -14.69 -2.41 7.94
C LEU A 213 -13.89 -1.44 8.83
N LEU A 214 -13.10 -0.56 8.21
CA LEU A 214 -12.26 0.37 8.95
C LEU A 214 -13.08 1.51 9.58
N GLY A 215 -14.17 1.89 8.98
CA GLY A 215 -15.08 2.98 9.36
C GLY A 215 -15.16 4.06 8.29
N GLY A 216 -15.77 5.19 8.61
CA GLY A 216 -15.98 6.28 7.63
C GLY A 216 -14.76 7.14 7.38
N THR A 217 -14.83 7.93 6.29
CA THR A 217 -13.92 9.02 5.99
C THR A 217 -13.98 10.10 7.07
N GLN A 218 -12.87 10.80 7.29
CA GLN A 218 -12.78 11.83 8.34
C GLN A 218 -13.50 13.12 7.92
N GLU A 219 -13.96 13.88 8.92
CA GLU A 219 -14.77 15.09 8.68
C GLU A 219 -14.05 16.17 7.86
N SER A 220 -12.75 16.34 8.04
CA SER A 220 -11.92 17.26 7.24
C SER A 220 -11.91 16.89 5.77
N TYR A 221 -11.82 15.59 5.47
CA TYR A 221 -11.90 15.05 4.12
C TYR A 221 -13.31 15.26 3.53
N ASN A 222 -14.36 14.97 4.31
CA ASN A 222 -15.74 15.12 3.87
C ASN A 222 -16.06 16.56 3.50
N ARG A 223 -15.59 17.53 4.30
CA ARG A 223 -15.73 18.97 3.98
C ARG A 223 -15.01 19.36 2.70
N MET A 224 -13.77 18.86 2.51
CA MET A 224 -12.97 19.14 1.30
C MET A 224 -13.64 18.59 0.04
N MET A 225 -14.24 17.41 0.13
CA MET A 225 -14.86 16.71 -0.99
C MET A 225 -16.34 17.06 -1.19
N GLU A 226 -16.93 17.84 -0.28
CA GLU A 226 -18.37 18.19 -0.28
C GLU A 226 -19.27 16.95 -0.29
N THR A 227 -18.93 15.95 0.54
CA THR A 227 -19.65 14.68 0.68
C THR A 227 -20.11 14.48 2.12
N ARG A 228 -21.16 13.69 2.33
CA ARG A 228 -21.54 13.22 3.67
C ARG A 228 -20.61 12.13 4.21
N GLY A 229 -19.63 11.72 3.42
CA GLY A 229 -18.68 10.68 3.75
C GLY A 229 -19.17 9.28 3.41
N PHE A 230 -18.23 8.33 3.40
CA PHE A 230 -18.50 6.94 3.05
C PHE A 230 -17.62 6.00 3.86
N PRO A 231 -18.09 4.74 4.05
CA PRO A 231 -17.29 3.69 4.69
C PRO A 231 -16.05 3.31 3.86
N VAL A 232 -14.97 2.96 4.55
CA VAL A 232 -13.75 2.41 3.95
C VAL A 232 -13.59 0.97 4.43
N SER A 233 -13.52 0.04 3.50
CA SER A 233 -13.29 -1.37 3.74
C SER A 233 -11.88 -1.78 3.35
N ILE A 234 -11.23 -2.56 4.20
CA ILE A 234 -9.91 -3.13 3.94
C ILE A 234 -10.10 -4.40 3.11
N VAL A 235 -9.49 -4.42 1.95
CA VAL A 235 -9.40 -5.58 1.03
C VAL A 235 -7.99 -6.14 1.05
N CYS A 236 -7.66 -7.09 0.19
CA CYS A 236 -6.27 -7.42 -0.08
C CYS A 236 -5.62 -6.21 -0.76
N GLU A 237 -4.80 -5.45 -0.04
CA GLU A 237 -4.20 -4.21 -0.58
C GLU A 237 -3.04 -4.47 -1.55
N HIS A 238 -2.52 -5.69 -1.58
CA HIS A 238 -1.60 -6.13 -2.63
C HIS A 238 -2.40 -6.59 -3.86
N ASP A 239 -2.27 -5.90 -5.00
CA ASP A 239 -3.00 -6.13 -6.25
C ASP A 239 -3.03 -7.61 -6.67
N THR A 240 -1.89 -8.27 -6.60
CA THR A 240 -1.79 -9.70 -6.90
C THR A 240 -2.61 -10.55 -5.92
N ALA A 241 -2.64 -10.23 -4.63
CA ALA A 241 -3.46 -10.92 -3.65
C ALA A 241 -4.96 -10.69 -3.90
N SER A 242 -5.36 -9.47 -4.29
CA SER A 242 -6.71 -9.14 -4.74
C SER A 242 -7.11 -9.98 -5.96
N ALA A 243 -6.24 -10.09 -6.96
CA ALA A 243 -6.48 -10.91 -8.14
C ALA A 243 -6.64 -12.40 -7.80
N TYR A 244 -5.81 -12.93 -6.86
CA TYR A 244 -5.98 -14.31 -6.39
C TYR A 244 -7.30 -14.52 -5.68
N LEU A 245 -7.69 -13.62 -4.79
CA LEU A 245 -8.94 -13.73 -4.02
C LEU A 245 -10.17 -13.63 -4.93
N SER A 246 -10.13 -12.84 -6.00
CA SER A 246 -11.24 -12.69 -6.95
C SER A 246 -11.44 -13.89 -7.87
N SER A 247 -10.49 -14.82 -7.90
CA SER A 247 -10.56 -15.98 -8.77
C SER A 247 -11.55 -17.03 -8.23
N PRO A 248 -12.41 -17.61 -9.07
CA PRO A 248 -13.34 -18.66 -8.67
C PRO A 248 -12.66 -20.04 -8.52
N LEU A 249 -11.42 -20.07 -8.06
CA LEU A 249 -10.64 -21.30 -7.91
C LEU A 249 -11.28 -22.25 -6.91
N THR A 250 -11.39 -23.50 -7.33
CA THR A 250 -11.68 -24.64 -6.47
C THR A 250 -10.39 -25.38 -6.12
N THR A 251 -10.47 -26.42 -5.28
CA THR A 251 -9.37 -27.36 -5.03
C THR A 251 -8.84 -27.96 -6.35
N ASP A 252 -7.54 -28.21 -6.41
CA ASP A 252 -6.83 -28.79 -7.56
C ASP A 252 -6.64 -27.87 -8.78
N CYS A 253 -6.69 -26.58 -8.58
CA CYS A 253 -6.39 -25.59 -9.62
C CYS A 253 -5.10 -24.80 -9.28
N ALA A 254 -4.40 -24.35 -10.33
CA ALA A 254 -3.32 -23.39 -10.22
C ALA A 254 -3.71 -22.07 -10.86
N LEU A 255 -3.38 -20.96 -10.21
CA LEU A 255 -3.53 -19.62 -10.75
C LEU A 255 -2.17 -19.08 -11.19
N ALA A 256 -2.10 -18.60 -12.42
CA ALA A 256 -0.94 -17.85 -12.91
C ALA A 256 -1.34 -16.37 -13.09
N SER A 257 -0.74 -15.50 -12.28
CA SER A 257 -0.84 -14.05 -12.49
C SER A 257 0.29 -13.60 -13.40
N CYS A 258 -0.05 -13.03 -14.55
CA CYS A 258 0.90 -12.54 -15.55
C CYS A 258 0.75 -11.01 -15.64
N GLY A 259 1.51 -10.29 -14.83
CA GLY A 259 1.54 -8.82 -14.79
C GLY A 259 2.90 -8.24 -15.17
N THR A 260 3.28 -7.14 -14.53
CA THR A 260 4.60 -6.50 -14.70
C THR A 260 5.71 -7.36 -14.09
N TRP A 261 5.36 -8.19 -13.14
CA TRP A 261 6.20 -9.13 -12.41
C TRP A 261 5.60 -10.52 -12.43
#